data_7b87bde09e24f519ead50f6373a0e591
#
_entry.id   7b87bde09e24f519ead50f6373a0e591
#
_cell.length_a   1.000
_cell.length_b   1.000
_cell.length_c   1.000
_cell.angle_alpha   90.00
_cell.angle_beta   90.00
_cell.angle_gamma   90.00
#
_symmetry.space_group_name_H-M   'P 1'
#
loop_
_entity.id
_entity.type
_entity.pdbx_description
1 polymer ?
#
loop_
_entity_poly.entity_id
_entity_poly.type
_entity_poly.pdbx_seq_one_letter_code
_entity_poly.pdbx_strand_id
1 'polypeptide(L)'
;MNRRGFLVLAGLAGWAVTSGCGATDAAAGHPERLPGLADPDRRRVAEAVISTFENSTIELPYAAAHRLDDGRGITAGRAGFTSGTHDLLLVVQRYAATAGNDTAVSRYLPALRAIDTKVADGGDGSSTKGLDGFEDAWRTTSQTDPRLNAAQDAVYDDLYFRPGMDRARRTGQTTALGQLVILDTAVQHGLGSPDGLDALIRQTNAKAEGAEPVAWLRTFLQVRRADLENPVDEETTEVWRESIPRVDTLETLLQQQRFDLDAPLAWTFAGGRFSLPA
;
A
#
# COMPACT_ATOMS: atom_id res chain seq x y z
N MET A 1 8.81 -47.96 1.69
CA MET A 1 9.50 -48.63 2.79
C MET A 1 9.58 -47.68 3.96
N ASN A 2 8.92 -48.14 5.05
CA ASN A 2 8.99 -47.81 6.48
C ASN A 2 8.86 -46.36 6.93
N ARG A 3 7.76 -45.91 7.52
CA ARG A 3 7.00 -46.30 8.76
C ARG A 3 7.85 -46.42 10.04
N ARG A 4 7.54 -45.46 10.98
CA ARG A 4 7.37 -45.64 12.46
C ARG A 4 7.43 -44.25 13.08
N GLY A 5 6.55 -43.70 13.85
CA GLY A 5 5.50 -44.19 14.74
C GLY A 5 5.97 -44.22 16.21
N PHE A 6 5.19 -43.62 17.09
CA PHE A 6 5.13 -43.76 18.56
C PHE A 6 5.27 -42.41 19.29
N LEU A 7 4.59 -42.15 20.36
CA LEU A 7 3.37 -42.58 21.07
C LEU A 7 3.10 -41.56 22.20
N VAL A 8 1.87 -41.43 22.57
CA VAL A 8 1.24 -40.65 23.65
C VAL A 8 1.71 -41.13 25.02
N LEU A 9 1.81 -40.23 25.99
CA LEU A 9 1.54 -40.56 27.40
C LEU A 9 0.87 -39.39 28.11
N ALA A 10 -0.34 -39.67 28.60
CA ALA A 10 -1.16 -38.81 29.44
C ALA A 10 -0.70 -38.88 30.90
N GLY A 11 -0.76 -37.77 31.60
CA GLY A 11 -0.60 -37.71 33.04
C GLY A 11 -1.64 -36.77 33.64
N LEU A 12 -2.69 -37.34 34.22
CA LEU A 12 -3.70 -36.66 35.04
C LEU A 12 -3.15 -36.44 36.44
N ALA A 13 -3.19 -35.20 36.95
CA ALA A 13 -3.19 -34.93 38.38
C ALA A 13 -4.14 -33.77 38.68
N GLY A 14 -5.25 -34.08 39.29
CA GLY A 14 -6.19 -33.12 39.81
C GLY A 14 -5.69 -32.48 41.10
N TRP A 15 -6.01 -31.20 41.28
CA TRP A 15 -6.01 -30.54 42.60
C TRP A 15 -7.17 -29.56 42.73
N ALA A 16 -7.63 -29.47 43.96
CA ALA A 16 -8.92 -29.03 44.43
C ALA A 16 -9.20 -27.53 44.26
N VAL A 17 -10.51 -27.25 44.18
CA VAL A 17 -11.19 -25.95 44.22
C VAL A 17 -11.02 -25.32 45.61
N THR A 18 -10.58 -24.07 45.68
CA THR A 18 -10.94 -23.17 46.78
C THR A 18 -11.58 -21.91 46.20
N SER A 19 -12.87 -21.75 46.54
CA SER A 19 -13.68 -20.56 46.24
C SER A 19 -13.15 -19.36 47.04
N GLY A 20 -12.67 -18.33 46.32
CA GLY A 20 -12.42 -17.01 46.84
C GLY A 20 -13.21 -15.99 46.03
N CYS A 21 -14.33 -15.49 46.54
CA CYS A 21 -15.01 -14.33 46.01
C CYS A 21 -14.14 -13.09 46.22
N GLY A 22 -13.52 -12.62 45.15
CA GLY A 22 -12.94 -11.29 45.06
C GLY A 22 -13.54 -10.62 43.86
N ALA A 23 -14.48 -9.68 44.08
CA ALA A 23 -14.92 -8.77 43.04
C ALA A 23 -13.74 -7.87 42.68
N THR A 24 -13.08 -8.18 41.59
CA THR A 24 -12.15 -7.24 40.94
C THR A 24 -12.93 -6.53 39.84
N ASP A 25 -13.02 -5.21 39.97
CA ASP A 25 -13.42 -4.32 38.88
C ASP A 25 -12.70 -4.74 37.61
N ALA A 26 -13.46 -5.29 36.66
CA ALA A 26 -12.98 -5.50 35.31
C ALA A 26 -12.81 -4.12 34.67
N ALA A 27 -11.61 -3.56 34.79
CA ALA A 27 -11.18 -2.50 33.90
C ALA A 27 -11.45 -3.00 32.48
N ALA A 28 -12.33 -2.32 31.74
CA ALA A 28 -12.59 -2.60 30.34
C ALA A 28 -11.27 -2.51 29.61
N GLY A 29 -10.61 -3.65 29.39
CA GLY A 29 -9.38 -3.76 28.66
C GLY A 29 -9.59 -3.19 27.26
N HIS A 30 -8.90 -2.14 26.92
CA HIS A 30 -8.84 -1.69 25.55
C HIS A 30 -8.30 -2.88 24.73
N PRO A 31 -8.94 -3.20 23.58
CA PRO A 31 -8.42 -4.29 22.74
C PRO A 31 -6.94 -4.03 22.46
N GLU A 32 -6.11 -5.06 22.65
CA GLU A 32 -4.68 -4.96 22.41
C GLU A 32 -4.43 -4.51 20.97
N ARG A 33 -3.84 -3.33 20.79
CA ARG A 33 -3.61 -2.76 19.45
C ARG A 33 -2.60 -3.60 18.69
N LEU A 34 -2.91 -3.90 17.44
CA LEU A 34 -2.00 -4.58 16.54
C LEU A 34 -0.76 -3.71 16.25
N PRO A 35 0.42 -4.32 16.05
CA PRO A 35 1.65 -3.57 15.77
C PRO A 35 1.64 -2.91 14.39
N GLY A 36 2.16 -1.68 14.32
CA GLY A 36 2.36 -0.96 13.05
C GLY A 36 1.08 -0.81 12.23
N LEU A 37 1.17 -1.00 10.92
CA LEU A 37 0.04 -0.92 9.98
C LEU A 37 -0.84 -2.19 9.92
N ALA A 38 -0.60 -3.18 10.78
CA ALA A 38 -1.58 -4.23 11.03
C ALA A 38 -2.79 -3.69 11.82
N ASP A 39 -2.60 -2.58 12.56
CA ASP A 39 -3.69 -1.82 13.18
C ASP A 39 -4.47 -1.06 12.09
N PRO A 40 -5.81 -1.28 11.97
CA PRO A 40 -6.60 -0.67 10.91
C PRO A 40 -6.66 0.86 10.95
N ASP A 41 -6.65 1.46 12.16
CA ASP A 41 -6.69 2.91 12.31
C ASP A 41 -5.37 3.55 11.87
N ARG A 42 -4.24 2.96 12.26
CA ARG A 42 -2.91 3.39 11.83
C ARG A 42 -2.72 3.21 10.33
N ARG A 43 -3.23 2.11 9.77
CA ARG A 43 -3.24 1.88 8.33
C ARG A 43 -4.04 2.95 7.61
N ARG A 44 -5.25 3.28 8.09
CA ARG A 44 -6.08 4.37 7.53
C ARG A 44 -5.33 5.70 7.52
N VAL A 45 -4.61 6.02 8.60
CA VAL A 45 -3.77 7.23 8.66
C VAL A 45 -2.65 7.19 7.62
N ALA A 46 -1.92 6.08 7.52
CA ALA A 46 -0.85 5.91 6.54
C ALA A 46 -1.36 6.03 5.10
N GLU A 47 -2.49 5.42 4.78
CA GLU A 47 -3.11 5.51 3.45
C GLU A 47 -3.61 6.93 3.14
N ALA A 48 -4.11 7.68 4.13
CA ALA A 48 -4.46 9.08 3.96
C ALA A 48 -3.24 9.96 3.68
N VAL A 49 -2.11 9.71 4.36
CA VAL A 49 -0.84 10.40 4.05
C VAL A 49 -0.40 10.10 2.62
N ILE A 50 -0.38 8.84 2.19
CA ILE A 50 -0.04 8.45 0.81
C ILE A 50 -1.02 9.10 -0.19
N SER A 51 -2.32 9.12 0.11
CA SER A 51 -3.31 9.76 -0.76
C SER A 51 -3.04 11.26 -0.95
N THR A 52 -2.55 11.97 0.08
CA THR A 52 -2.15 13.37 -0.10
C THR A 52 -0.98 13.52 -1.06
N PHE A 53 -0.05 12.57 -1.09
CA PHE A 53 1.09 12.56 -2.00
C PHE A 53 0.68 12.29 -3.45
N GLU A 54 -0.28 11.39 -3.67
CA GLU A 54 -0.74 10.97 -5.00
C GLU A 54 -1.84 11.89 -5.54
N ASN A 55 -2.76 12.35 -4.68
CA ASN A 55 -4.04 12.92 -5.09
C ASN A 55 -4.32 14.30 -4.47
N SER A 56 -3.44 14.84 -3.62
CA SER A 56 -3.63 16.09 -2.86
C SER A 56 -4.90 16.09 -1.99
N THR A 57 -5.36 14.91 -1.56
CA THR A 57 -6.51 14.72 -0.66
C THR A 57 -6.25 13.57 0.31
N ILE A 58 -6.89 13.62 1.50
CA ILE A 58 -6.84 12.53 2.48
C ILE A 58 -7.75 11.36 2.09
N GLU A 59 -8.70 11.58 1.19
CA GLU A 59 -9.65 10.57 0.75
C GLU A 59 -9.05 9.71 -0.36
N LEU A 60 -9.35 8.40 -0.32
CA LEU A 60 -8.94 7.49 -1.37
C LEU A 60 -9.86 7.64 -2.59
N PRO A 61 -9.32 7.94 -3.78
CA PRO A 61 -10.13 8.28 -4.94
C PRO A 61 -10.68 7.06 -5.68
N TYR A 62 -11.44 6.21 -4.98
CA TYR A 62 -11.99 4.96 -5.56
C TYR A 62 -12.76 5.17 -6.88
N ALA A 63 -13.49 6.28 -6.99
CA ALA A 63 -14.31 6.59 -8.16
C ALA A 63 -13.56 7.35 -9.26
N ALA A 64 -12.29 7.69 -9.06
CA ALA A 64 -11.51 8.37 -10.09
C ALA A 64 -11.37 7.47 -11.34
N ALA A 65 -11.55 8.04 -12.53
CA ALA A 65 -11.28 7.38 -13.80
C ALA A 65 -11.04 8.44 -14.88
N HIS A 66 -9.87 8.38 -15.53
CA HIS A 66 -9.41 9.38 -16.48
C HIS A 66 -8.64 8.75 -17.63
N ARG A 67 -8.64 9.40 -18.79
CA ARG A 67 -7.69 9.15 -19.88
C ARG A 67 -6.59 10.19 -19.75
N LEU A 68 -5.38 9.73 -19.50
CA LEU A 68 -4.19 10.57 -19.46
C LEU A 68 -3.38 10.27 -20.73
N ASP A 69 -2.86 11.32 -21.38
CA ASP A 69 -2.01 11.16 -22.57
C ASP A 69 -0.57 10.78 -22.18
N ASP A 70 -0.43 9.82 -21.26
CA ASP A 70 0.83 9.36 -20.68
C ASP A 70 1.28 7.97 -21.17
N GLY A 71 0.62 7.47 -22.23
CA GLY A 71 0.94 6.18 -22.84
C GLY A 71 0.39 4.96 -22.10
N ARG A 72 -0.37 5.13 -21.00
CA ARG A 72 -0.88 4.04 -20.16
C ARG A 72 -2.39 3.77 -20.31
N GLY A 73 -3.06 4.46 -21.22
CA GLY A 73 -4.47 4.30 -21.54
C GLY A 73 -5.40 4.95 -20.49
N ILE A 74 -6.31 4.16 -19.88
CA ILE A 74 -7.20 4.64 -18.82
C ILE A 74 -6.54 4.40 -17.47
N THR A 75 -6.53 5.43 -16.63
CA THR A 75 -6.13 5.37 -15.21
C THR A 75 -7.37 5.44 -14.34
N ALA A 76 -7.54 4.52 -13.39
CA ALA A 76 -8.72 4.46 -12.54
C ALA A 76 -8.43 4.00 -11.09
N GLY A 77 -9.27 4.46 -10.16
CA GLY A 77 -9.31 4.00 -8.78
C GLY A 77 -8.22 4.55 -7.87
N ARG A 78 -8.26 4.03 -6.62
CA ARG A 78 -7.52 4.54 -5.46
C ARG A 78 -5.98 4.59 -5.63
N ALA A 79 -5.43 3.77 -6.49
CA ALA A 79 -3.99 3.67 -6.71
C ALA A 79 -3.58 4.01 -8.14
N GLY A 80 -4.50 4.57 -8.94
CA GLY A 80 -4.22 4.90 -10.32
C GLY A 80 -3.92 3.67 -11.18
N PHE A 81 -4.70 2.59 -11.02
CA PHE A 81 -4.59 1.39 -11.85
C PHE A 81 -4.78 1.73 -13.32
N THR A 82 -3.92 1.22 -14.21
CA THR A 82 -3.98 1.59 -15.63
C THR A 82 -4.31 0.40 -16.55
N SER A 83 -4.98 0.70 -17.67
CA SER A 83 -5.31 -0.35 -18.65
C SER A 83 -4.07 -0.87 -19.39
N GLY A 84 -2.99 -0.10 -19.42
CA GLY A 84 -1.76 -0.43 -20.12
C GLY A 84 -0.68 -1.09 -19.25
N THR A 85 -0.92 -1.32 -17.95
CA THR A 85 0.07 -1.91 -17.02
C THR A 85 -0.44 -3.13 -16.26
N HIS A 86 -1.46 -3.83 -16.78
CA HIS A 86 -2.03 -5.05 -16.20
C HIS A 86 -2.90 -4.85 -14.96
N ASP A 87 -2.61 -3.92 -14.09
CA ASP A 87 -3.20 -3.77 -12.76
C ASP A 87 -4.70 -3.43 -12.80
N LEU A 88 -5.18 -2.60 -13.75
CA LEU A 88 -6.60 -2.35 -13.93
C LEU A 88 -7.36 -3.63 -14.33
N LEU A 89 -6.76 -4.48 -15.18
CA LEU A 89 -7.33 -5.78 -15.52
C LEU A 89 -7.50 -6.65 -14.27
N LEU A 90 -6.51 -6.69 -13.38
CA LEU A 90 -6.60 -7.44 -12.11
C LEU A 90 -7.76 -6.97 -11.25
N VAL A 91 -7.98 -5.65 -11.14
CA VAL A 91 -9.12 -5.10 -10.37
C VAL A 91 -10.45 -5.56 -10.96
N VAL A 92 -10.63 -5.43 -12.29
CA VAL A 92 -11.89 -5.81 -12.94
C VAL A 92 -12.11 -7.32 -12.89
N GLN A 93 -11.07 -8.15 -13.00
CA GLN A 93 -11.16 -9.60 -12.79
C GLN A 93 -11.60 -9.96 -11.38
N ARG A 94 -11.00 -9.32 -10.36
CA ARG A 94 -11.36 -9.56 -8.97
C ARG A 94 -12.78 -9.12 -8.66
N TYR A 95 -13.21 -7.98 -9.21
CA TYR A 95 -14.59 -7.51 -9.10
C TYR A 95 -15.57 -8.50 -9.77
N ALA A 96 -15.28 -8.94 -10.98
CA ALA A 96 -16.12 -9.89 -11.70
C ALA A 96 -16.27 -11.25 -10.98
N ALA A 97 -15.23 -11.68 -10.27
CA ALA A 97 -15.29 -12.92 -9.47
C ALA A 97 -16.34 -12.87 -8.35
N THR A 98 -16.68 -11.67 -7.85
CA THR A 98 -17.69 -11.49 -6.79
C THR A 98 -19.02 -10.93 -7.29
N ALA A 99 -18.99 -10.15 -8.37
CA ALA A 99 -20.16 -9.43 -8.88
C ALA A 99 -20.78 -10.07 -10.13
N GLY A 100 -20.05 -10.97 -10.81
CA GLY A 100 -20.42 -11.58 -12.08
C GLY A 100 -19.83 -10.84 -13.31
N ASN A 101 -19.96 -11.48 -14.48
CA ASN A 101 -19.35 -10.97 -15.71
C ASN A 101 -20.21 -9.96 -16.48
N ASP A 102 -21.50 -9.82 -16.11
CA ASP A 102 -22.47 -8.99 -16.84
C ASP A 102 -22.75 -7.64 -16.18
N THR A 103 -21.85 -7.16 -15.32
CA THR A 103 -22.00 -5.86 -14.70
C THR A 103 -21.54 -4.74 -15.62
N ALA A 104 -21.88 -3.48 -15.26
CA ALA A 104 -21.45 -2.30 -16.01
C ALA A 104 -19.92 -2.21 -16.21
N VAL A 105 -19.13 -2.71 -15.24
CA VAL A 105 -17.64 -2.70 -15.29
C VAL A 105 -17.08 -4.00 -15.83
N SER A 106 -17.58 -5.17 -15.40
CA SER A 106 -17.02 -6.47 -15.81
C SER A 106 -17.17 -6.76 -17.32
N ARG A 107 -18.17 -6.18 -17.98
CA ARG A 107 -18.34 -6.32 -19.44
C ARG A 107 -17.14 -5.88 -20.28
N TYR A 108 -16.24 -5.06 -19.69
CA TYR A 108 -15.02 -4.60 -20.35
C TYR A 108 -13.84 -5.57 -20.23
N LEU A 109 -13.98 -6.68 -19.50
CA LEU A 109 -12.93 -7.69 -19.37
C LEU A 109 -12.34 -8.18 -20.72
N PRO A 110 -13.14 -8.43 -21.78
CA PRO A 110 -12.57 -8.86 -23.05
C PRO A 110 -11.64 -7.79 -23.66
N ALA A 111 -12.00 -6.51 -23.58
CA ALA A 111 -11.19 -5.41 -24.09
C ALA A 111 -9.91 -5.22 -23.26
N LEU A 112 -10.01 -5.24 -21.92
CA LEU A 112 -8.84 -5.15 -21.03
C LEU A 112 -7.86 -6.30 -21.26
N ARG A 113 -8.34 -7.55 -21.43
CA ARG A 113 -7.49 -8.70 -21.75
C ARG A 113 -6.79 -8.55 -23.10
N ALA A 114 -7.49 -8.02 -24.11
CA ALA A 114 -6.91 -7.79 -25.43
C ALA A 114 -5.80 -6.73 -25.41
N ILE A 115 -5.97 -5.67 -24.60
CA ILE A 115 -4.94 -4.65 -24.39
C ILE A 115 -3.74 -5.28 -23.67
N ASP A 116 -3.98 -6.00 -22.57
CA ASP A 116 -2.96 -6.66 -21.77
C ASP A 116 -2.11 -7.65 -22.57
N THR A 117 -2.75 -8.49 -23.39
CA THR A 117 -2.06 -9.41 -24.32
C THR A 117 -1.18 -8.64 -25.29
N LYS A 118 -1.69 -7.56 -25.88
CA LYS A 118 -0.90 -6.72 -26.80
C LYS A 118 0.33 -6.11 -26.14
N VAL A 119 0.19 -5.65 -24.89
CA VAL A 119 1.31 -5.09 -24.11
C VAL A 119 2.34 -6.18 -23.77
N ALA A 120 1.88 -7.37 -23.38
CA ALA A 120 2.76 -8.51 -23.12
C ALA A 120 3.58 -8.93 -24.35
N ASP A 121 3.02 -8.74 -25.57
CA ASP A 121 3.69 -8.97 -26.84
C ASP A 121 4.59 -7.79 -27.29
N GLY A 122 4.85 -6.82 -26.40
CA GLY A 122 5.70 -5.66 -26.69
C GLY A 122 4.98 -4.50 -27.38
N GLY A 123 3.66 -4.51 -27.43
CA GLY A 123 2.87 -3.43 -28.01
C GLY A 123 2.66 -2.26 -27.05
N ASP A 124 2.14 -1.16 -27.61
CA ASP A 124 1.85 0.07 -26.88
C ASP A 124 0.67 -0.10 -25.90
N GLY A 125 0.87 0.31 -24.65
CA GLY A 125 -0.13 0.32 -23.57
C GLY A 125 -1.14 1.46 -23.62
N SER A 126 -0.99 2.42 -24.54
CA SER A 126 -1.88 3.60 -24.66
C SER A 126 -3.27 3.27 -25.19
N SER A 127 -3.48 2.06 -25.72
CA SER A 127 -4.73 1.65 -26.35
C SER A 127 -5.91 1.68 -25.39
N THR A 128 -7.01 2.34 -25.82
CA THR A 128 -8.30 2.33 -25.13
C THR A 128 -9.40 1.67 -25.96
N LYS A 129 -9.01 0.88 -26.96
CA LYS A 129 -9.95 0.22 -27.89
C LYS A 129 -10.90 -0.69 -27.13
N GLY A 130 -12.20 -0.45 -27.29
CA GLY A 130 -13.27 -1.23 -26.65
C GLY A 130 -13.56 -0.82 -25.20
N LEU A 131 -12.98 0.29 -24.72
CA LEU A 131 -13.22 0.84 -23.38
C LEU A 131 -14.12 2.08 -23.40
N ASP A 132 -14.90 2.30 -24.48
CA ASP A 132 -15.81 3.44 -24.55
C ASP A 132 -16.88 3.36 -23.44
N GLY A 133 -16.99 4.43 -22.63
CA GLY A 133 -17.89 4.50 -21.47
C GLY A 133 -17.40 3.77 -20.21
N PHE A 134 -16.17 3.23 -20.22
CA PHE A 134 -15.59 2.56 -19.05
C PHE A 134 -15.49 3.51 -17.84
N GLU A 135 -15.03 4.74 -18.05
CA GLU A 135 -14.82 5.71 -17.00
C GLU A 135 -16.14 6.06 -16.26
N ASP A 136 -17.25 6.20 -16.99
CA ASP A 136 -18.56 6.47 -16.39
C ASP A 136 -19.11 5.23 -15.67
N ALA A 137 -18.92 4.04 -16.25
CA ALA A 137 -19.27 2.77 -15.62
C ALA A 137 -18.49 2.58 -14.31
N TRP A 138 -17.17 2.87 -14.31
CA TRP A 138 -16.31 2.79 -13.13
C TRP A 138 -16.77 3.73 -12.03
N ARG A 139 -16.95 5.04 -12.34
CA ARG A 139 -17.40 6.05 -11.36
C ARG A 139 -18.71 5.65 -10.71
N THR A 140 -19.71 5.30 -11.53
CA THR A 140 -21.03 4.92 -11.03
C THR A 140 -20.96 3.66 -10.18
N THR A 141 -20.26 2.62 -10.63
CA THR A 141 -20.15 1.36 -9.91
C THR A 141 -19.40 1.53 -8.59
N SER A 142 -18.29 2.30 -8.58
CA SER A 142 -17.54 2.57 -7.36
C SER A 142 -18.35 3.29 -6.27
N GLN A 143 -19.35 4.09 -6.67
CA GLN A 143 -20.26 4.79 -5.75
C GLN A 143 -21.43 3.93 -5.29
N THR A 144 -21.83 2.91 -6.05
CA THR A 144 -23.06 2.16 -5.82
C THR A 144 -22.84 0.69 -5.46
N ASP A 145 -21.66 0.15 -5.73
CA ASP A 145 -21.31 -1.24 -5.44
C ASP A 145 -19.97 -1.34 -4.67
N PRO A 146 -20.02 -1.56 -3.35
CA PRO A 146 -18.83 -1.62 -2.51
C PRO A 146 -17.86 -2.75 -2.89
N ARG A 147 -18.30 -3.75 -3.67
CA ARG A 147 -17.44 -4.85 -4.14
C ARG A 147 -16.35 -4.37 -5.10
N LEU A 148 -16.62 -3.30 -5.87
CA LEU A 148 -15.57 -2.71 -6.72
C LEU A 148 -14.47 -2.04 -5.89
N ASN A 149 -14.83 -1.34 -4.81
CA ASN A 149 -13.86 -0.73 -3.92
C ASN A 149 -13.06 -1.80 -3.16
N ALA A 150 -13.72 -2.86 -2.68
CA ALA A 150 -13.05 -4.01 -2.07
C ALA A 150 -12.10 -4.74 -3.05
N ALA A 151 -12.44 -4.82 -4.34
CA ALA A 151 -11.55 -5.36 -5.36
C ALA A 151 -10.30 -4.49 -5.57
N GLN A 152 -10.46 -3.16 -5.55
CA GLN A 152 -9.34 -2.21 -5.62
C GLN A 152 -8.41 -2.37 -4.40
N ASP A 153 -8.97 -2.45 -3.18
CA ASP A 153 -8.20 -2.67 -1.95
C ASP A 153 -7.39 -3.96 -2.01
N ALA A 154 -8.03 -5.03 -2.45
CA ALA A 154 -7.38 -6.33 -2.50
C ALA A 154 -6.24 -6.38 -3.53
N VAL A 155 -6.37 -5.71 -4.68
CA VAL A 155 -5.29 -5.60 -5.68
C VAL A 155 -4.18 -4.68 -5.16
N TYR A 156 -4.51 -3.56 -4.51
CA TYR A 156 -3.52 -2.70 -3.84
C TYR A 156 -2.73 -3.48 -2.78
N ASP A 157 -3.41 -4.31 -2.00
CA ASP A 157 -2.77 -5.16 -1.00
C ASP A 157 -1.80 -6.17 -1.63
N ASP A 158 -2.18 -6.78 -2.74
CA ASP A 158 -1.34 -7.75 -3.45
C ASP A 158 -0.10 -7.09 -4.08
N LEU A 159 -0.27 -5.92 -4.69
CA LEU A 159 0.80 -5.26 -5.46
C LEU A 159 1.75 -4.44 -4.59
N TYR A 160 1.25 -3.80 -3.52
CA TYR A 160 2.02 -2.81 -2.76
C TYR A 160 2.09 -3.12 -1.26
N PHE A 161 0.94 -3.31 -0.59
CA PHE A 161 0.91 -3.40 0.87
C PHE A 161 1.66 -4.63 1.39
N ARG A 162 1.28 -5.85 0.97
CA ARG A 162 1.95 -7.08 1.44
C ARG A 162 3.42 -7.11 1.07
N PRO A 163 3.82 -6.83 -0.18
CA PRO A 163 5.24 -6.75 -0.53
C PRO A 163 6.01 -5.68 0.24
N GLY A 164 5.38 -4.52 0.51
CA GLY A 164 5.95 -3.46 1.34
C GLY A 164 6.15 -3.90 2.78
N MET A 165 5.14 -4.51 3.40
CA MET A 165 5.22 -5.01 4.79
C MET A 165 6.26 -6.13 4.94
N ASP A 166 6.45 -6.97 3.93
CA ASP A 166 7.52 -7.97 3.93
C ASP A 166 8.91 -7.32 3.98
N ARG A 167 9.11 -6.24 3.24
CA ARG A 167 10.36 -5.48 3.25
C ARG A 167 10.56 -4.70 4.54
N ALA A 168 9.51 -4.07 5.05
CA ALA A 168 9.53 -3.40 6.35
C ALA A 168 9.99 -4.36 7.46
N ARG A 169 9.42 -5.58 7.50
CA ARG A 169 9.80 -6.60 8.47
C ARG A 169 11.28 -7.02 8.33
N ARG A 170 11.77 -7.22 7.10
CA ARG A 170 13.18 -7.60 6.83
C ARG A 170 14.18 -6.50 7.21
N THR A 171 13.75 -5.24 7.19
CA THR A 171 14.57 -4.08 7.57
C THR A 171 14.34 -3.61 9.01
N GLY A 172 13.61 -4.42 9.82
CA GLY A 172 13.36 -4.12 11.23
C GLY A 172 12.37 -2.96 11.46
N GLN A 173 11.63 -2.54 10.42
CA GLN A 173 10.65 -1.46 10.53
C GLN A 173 9.32 -2.01 11.06
N THR A 174 9.11 -1.93 12.37
CA THR A 174 7.92 -2.43 13.07
C THR A 174 6.94 -1.33 13.46
N THR A 175 7.36 -0.07 13.47
CA THR A 175 6.48 1.08 13.76
C THR A 175 5.59 1.42 12.55
N ALA A 176 4.43 2.03 12.80
CA ALA A 176 3.54 2.46 11.74
C ALA A 176 4.21 3.46 10.78
N LEU A 177 5.00 4.42 11.30
CA LEU A 177 5.75 5.36 10.47
C LEU A 177 6.83 4.66 9.62
N GLY A 178 7.60 3.75 10.19
CA GLY A 178 8.62 3.00 9.43
C GLY A 178 7.99 2.19 8.30
N GLN A 179 6.85 1.56 8.57
CA GLN A 179 6.07 0.81 7.57
C GLN A 179 5.44 1.74 6.52
N LEU A 180 4.94 2.93 6.91
CA LEU A 180 4.47 3.95 5.97
C LEU A 180 5.57 4.37 5.00
N VAL A 181 6.78 4.64 5.48
CA VAL A 181 7.93 5.03 4.62
C VAL A 181 8.23 3.97 3.58
N ILE A 182 8.26 2.70 3.98
CA ILE A 182 8.50 1.57 3.07
C ILE A 182 7.34 1.40 2.08
N LEU A 183 6.09 1.49 2.55
CA LEU A 183 4.90 1.37 1.71
C LEU A 183 4.80 2.50 0.68
N ASP A 184 5.00 3.74 1.10
CA ASP A 184 5.00 4.90 0.20
C ASP A 184 6.10 4.78 -0.88
N THR A 185 7.27 4.29 -0.50
CA THR A 185 8.34 4.03 -1.47
C THR A 185 7.96 2.90 -2.44
N ALA A 186 7.30 1.83 -1.97
CA ALA A 186 6.80 0.76 -2.84
C ALA A 186 5.78 1.27 -3.86
N VAL A 187 4.90 2.19 -3.44
CA VAL A 187 3.87 2.80 -4.31
C VAL A 187 4.53 3.70 -5.35
N GLN A 188 5.45 4.57 -4.95
CA GLN A 188 6.05 5.56 -5.85
C GLN A 188 7.12 4.97 -6.76
N HIS A 189 8.10 4.24 -6.20
CA HIS A 189 9.29 3.75 -6.93
C HIS A 189 9.07 2.35 -7.53
N GLY A 190 7.99 1.65 -7.13
CA GLY A 190 7.87 0.22 -7.40
C GLY A 190 8.86 -0.60 -6.59
N LEU A 191 8.90 -1.91 -6.86
CA LEU A 191 9.70 -2.83 -6.05
C LEU A 191 11.09 -3.11 -6.63
N GLY A 192 11.19 -3.44 -7.90
CA GLY A 192 12.35 -4.09 -8.51
C GLY A 192 13.11 -3.30 -9.58
N SER A 193 12.75 -2.05 -9.86
CA SER A 193 13.51 -1.20 -10.80
C SER A 193 14.88 -0.81 -10.25
N PRO A 194 15.80 -0.27 -11.07
CA PRO A 194 17.07 0.27 -10.59
C PRO A 194 16.91 1.32 -9.48
N ASP A 195 15.87 2.17 -9.56
CA ASP A 195 15.49 3.17 -8.57
C ASP A 195 14.38 2.66 -7.64
N GLY A 196 14.06 1.36 -7.67
CA GLY A 196 12.99 0.74 -6.89
C GLY A 196 13.35 0.50 -5.43
N LEU A 197 12.33 0.19 -4.63
CA LEU A 197 12.46 -0.03 -3.19
C LEU A 197 13.58 -1.01 -2.83
N ASP A 198 13.73 -2.12 -3.57
CA ASP A 198 14.77 -3.13 -3.28
C ASP A 198 16.19 -2.57 -3.50
N ALA A 199 16.38 -1.67 -4.46
CA ALA A 199 17.65 -1.00 -4.70
C ALA A 199 17.97 0.00 -3.58
N LEU A 200 16.99 0.81 -3.18
CA LEU A 200 17.13 1.77 -2.07
C LEU A 200 17.43 1.06 -0.74
N ILE A 201 16.77 -0.07 -0.47
CA ILE A 201 17.08 -0.91 0.71
C ILE A 201 18.52 -1.41 0.67
N ARG A 202 19.00 -1.93 -0.46
CA ARG A 202 20.40 -2.40 -0.57
C ARG A 202 21.41 -1.27 -0.32
N GLN A 203 21.17 -0.09 -0.90
CA GLN A 203 22.02 1.09 -0.68
C GLN A 203 22.03 1.53 0.78
N THR A 204 20.84 1.51 1.43
CA THR A 204 20.70 1.87 2.85
C THR A 204 21.44 0.88 3.73
N ASN A 205 21.30 -0.43 3.49
CA ASN A 205 21.99 -1.47 4.26
C ASN A 205 23.51 -1.33 4.18
N ALA A 206 24.03 -0.96 3.02
CA ALA A 206 25.48 -0.71 2.87
C ALA A 206 25.98 0.53 3.63
N LYS A 207 25.11 1.56 3.81
CA LYS A 207 25.46 2.81 4.51
C LYS A 207 25.18 2.77 6.02
N ALA A 208 24.24 1.92 6.44
CA ALA A 208 23.72 1.84 7.81
C ALA A 208 23.79 0.41 8.36
N GLU A 209 24.86 -0.33 8.06
CA GLU A 209 25.06 -1.69 8.54
C GLU A 209 25.05 -1.73 10.08
N GLY A 210 24.21 -2.62 10.64
CA GLY A 210 24.07 -2.76 12.10
C GLY A 210 23.38 -1.60 12.81
N ALA A 211 22.81 -0.63 12.08
CA ALA A 211 22.11 0.50 12.69
C ALA A 211 20.77 0.10 13.33
N GLU A 212 20.44 0.75 14.45
CA GLU A 212 19.11 0.64 15.04
C GLU A 212 18.00 1.11 14.06
N PRO A 213 16.77 0.58 14.16
CA PRO A 213 15.70 0.81 13.18
C PRO A 213 15.43 2.29 12.84
N VAL A 214 15.45 3.18 13.82
CA VAL A 214 15.22 4.62 13.60
C VAL A 214 16.40 5.28 12.87
N ALA A 215 17.63 4.88 13.16
CA ALA A 215 18.83 5.37 12.46
C ALA A 215 18.85 4.87 11.02
N TRP A 216 18.53 3.60 10.82
CA TRP A 216 18.35 3.00 9.49
C TRP A 216 17.30 3.76 8.67
N LEU A 217 16.13 4.03 9.26
CA LEU A 217 15.03 4.75 8.59
C LEU A 217 15.45 6.16 8.16
N ARG A 218 16.22 6.85 9.00
CA ARG A 218 16.79 8.18 8.66
C ARG A 218 17.75 8.09 7.48
N THR A 219 18.63 7.09 7.45
CA THR A 219 19.53 6.84 6.31
C THR A 219 18.75 6.46 5.06
N PHE A 220 17.67 5.67 5.18
CA PHE A 220 16.81 5.31 4.06
C PHE A 220 16.16 6.55 3.41
N LEU A 221 15.63 7.48 4.20
CA LEU A 221 15.06 8.72 3.67
C LEU A 221 16.12 9.58 2.95
N GLN A 222 17.36 9.63 3.46
CA GLN A 222 18.47 10.30 2.78
C GLN A 222 18.85 9.62 1.46
N VAL A 223 18.88 8.28 1.42
CA VAL A 223 19.12 7.52 0.19
C VAL A 223 18.02 7.77 -0.83
N ARG A 224 16.75 7.70 -0.41
CA ARG A 224 15.60 7.99 -1.28
C ARG A 224 15.63 9.41 -1.82
N ARG A 225 15.98 10.41 -1.00
CA ARG A 225 16.14 11.80 -1.45
C ARG A 225 17.20 11.92 -2.53
N ALA A 226 18.38 11.34 -2.31
CA ALA A 226 19.48 11.38 -3.27
C ALA A 226 19.11 10.72 -4.61
N ASP A 227 18.32 9.65 -4.56
CA ASP A 227 17.77 8.97 -5.75
C ASP A 227 16.77 9.86 -6.50
N LEU A 228 15.82 10.50 -5.78
CA LEU A 228 14.86 11.46 -6.37
C LEU A 228 15.56 12.69 -7.00
N GLU A 229 16.70 13.10 -6.47
CA GLU A 229 17.51 14.19 -7.01
C GLU A 229 18.31 13.77 -8.24
N ASN A 230 18.73 12.50 -8.31
CA ASN A 230 19.61 11.95 -9.34
C ASN A 230 19.17 10.51 -9.69
N PRO A 231 18.02 10.32 -10.34
CA PRO A 231 17.55 8.98 -10.74
C PRO A 231 18.47 8.36 -11.79
N VAL A 232 18.42 7.04 -11.90
CA VAL A 232 19.19 6.29 -12.92
C VAL A 232 18.73 6.68 -14.33
N ASP A 233 17.45 6.93 -14.53
CA ASP A 233 16.93 7.49 -15.78
C ASP A 233 16.91 9.02 -15.71
N GLU A 234 17.93 9.63 -16.31
CA GLU A 234 18.10 11.09 -16.31
C GLU A 234 16.95 11.84 -17.01
N GLU A 235 16.23 11.21 -17.94
CA GLU A 235 15.09 11.83 -18.64
C GLU A 235 13.91 12.08 -17.70
N THR A 236 13.83 11.35 -16.60
CA THR A 236 12.75 11.48 -15.59
C THR A 236 13.10 12.41 -14.43
N THR A 237 14.31 12.97 -14.39
CA THR A 237 14.84 13.71 -13.23
C THR A 237 13.93 14.83 -12.73
N GLU A 238 13.33 15.63 -13.63
CA GLU A 238 12.45 16.74 -13.21
C GLU A 238 11.18 16.22 -12.50
N VAL A 239 10.56 15.18 -13.06
CA VAL A 239 9.36 14.55 -12.49
C VAL A 239 9.66 13.92 -11.13
N TRP A 240 10.83 13.27 -10.99
CA TRP A 240 11.22 12.66 -9.73
C TRP A 240 11.51 13.69 -8.64
N ARG A 241 12.12 14.82 -8.98
CA ARG A 241 12.36 15.93 -8.05
C ARG A 241 11.09 16.54 -7.49
N GLU A 242 9.99 16.57 -8.25
CA GLU A 242 8.68 17.01 -7.76
C GLU A 242 8.16 16.16 -6.57
N SER A 243 8.70 14.96 -6.41
CA SER A 243 8.35 14.05 -5.31
C SER A 243 9.16 14.25 -4.02
N ILE A 244 10.18 15.10 -4.01
CA ILE A 244 11.00 15.39 -2.83
C ILE A 244 10.15 15.84 -1.62
N PRO A 245 9.06 16.65 -1.78
CA PRO A 245 8.19 17.01 -0.66
C PRO A 245 7.57 15.82 0.10
N ARG A 246 7.47 14.61 -0.51
CA ARG A 246 7.07 13.38 0.20
C ARG A 246 8.10 13.03 1.27
N VAL A 247 9.37 13.06 0.91
CA VAL A 247 10.48 12.79 1.84
C VAL A 247 10.51 13.84 2.95
N ASP A 248 10.32 15.13 2.62
CA ASP A 248 10.25 16.21 3.63
C ASP A 248 9.15 15.97 4.66
N THR A 249 7.97 15.53 4.19
CA THR A 249 6.84 15.19 5.07
C THR A 249 7.19 14.03 6.00
N LEU A 250 7.75 12.95 5.45
CA LEU A 250 8.11 11.74 6.20
C LEU A 250 9.25 12.02 7.20
N GLU A 251 10.24 12.81 6.82
CA GLU A 251 11.31 13.28 7.71
C GLU A 251 10.76 14.13 8.86
N THR A 252 9.78 15.00 8.57
CA THR A 252 9.11 15.82 9.59
C THR A 252 8.38 14.94 10.61
N LEU A 253 7.62 13.94 10.15
CA LEU A 253 6.94 12.99 11.04
C LEU A 253 7.96 12.19 11.88
N LEU A 254 9.10 11.81 11.29
CA LEU A 254 10.18 11.13 12.01
C LEU A 254 10.84 12.02 13.07
N GLN A 255 11.10 13.30 12.77
CA GLN A 255 11.64 14.27 13.71
C GLN A 255 10.68 14.55 14.87
N GLN A 256 9.37 14.56 14.59
CA GLN A 256 8.31 14.70 15.59
C GLN A 256 8.03 13.40 16.36
N GLN A 257 8.77 12.32 16.09
CA GLN A 257 8.62 11.00 16.72
C GLN A 257 7.20 10.41 16.60
N ARG A 258 6.50 10.67 15.49
CA ARG A 258 5.14 10.18 15.23
C ARG A 258 5.15 8.70 14.81
N PHE A 259 5.85 7.86 15.58
CA PHE A 259 6.11 6.47 15.22
C PHE A 259 4.84 5.62 15.05
N ASP A 260 3.82 5.88 15.84
CA ASP A 260 2.57 5.12 15.83
C ASP A 260 1.53 5.67 14.85
N LEU A 261 1.72 6.86 14.31
CA LEU A 261 0.75 7.56 13.43
C LEU A 261 -0.64 7.70 14.07
N ASP A 262 -0.71 7.71 15.41
CA ASP A 262 -1.99 7.83 16.10
C ASP A 262 -2.64 9.20 15.84
N ALA A 263 -3.94 9.18 15.60
CA ALA A 263 -4.74 10.39 15.50
C ALA A 263 -4.93 11.05 16.90
N PRO A 264 -5.03 12.39 16.98
CA PRO A 264 -5.02 13.33 15.87
C PRO A 264 -3.63 13.49 15.25
N LEU A 265 -3.56 13.48 13.93
CA LEU A 265 -2.33 13.69 13.18
C LEU A 265 -2.50 14.82 12.19
N ALA A 266 -1.52 15.73 12.13
CA ALA A 266 -1.44 16.78 11.12
C ALA A 266 -0.09 16.74 10.40
N TRP A 267 -0.08 17.01 9.10
CA TRP A 267 1.13 17.09 8.28
C TRP A 267 1.01 18.15 7.20
N THR A 268 2.11 18.48 6.55
CA THR A 268 2.16 19.35 5.38
C THR A 268 2.76 18.62 4.21
N PHE A 269 2.24 18.83 3.01
CA PHE A 269 2.79 18.30 1.77
C PHE A 269 2.61 19.34 0.66
N ALA A 270 3.67 19.66 -0.08
CA ALA A 270 3.65 20.60 -1.22
C ALA A 270 2.91 21.92 -0.93
N GLY A 271 3.09 22.46 0.28
CA GLY A 271 2.45 23.71 0.73
C GLY A 271 1.00 23.55 1.25
N GLY A 272 0.37 22.40 1.06
CA GLY A 272 -0.93 22.05 1.64
C GLY A 272 -0.82 21.58 3.09
N ARG A 273 -1.86 21.85 3.90
CA ARG A 273 -1.98 21.33 5.28
C ARG A 273 -3.09 20.32 5.34
N PHE A 274 -2.81 19.18 5.91
CA PHE A 274 -3.72 18.04 6.05
C PHE A 274 -3.80 17.59 7.49
N SER A 275 -4.95 17.04 7.89
CA SER A 275 -5.11 16.48 9.25
C SER A 275 -6.19 15.42 9.28
N LEU A 276 -5.99 14.46 10.20
CA LEU A 276 -7.02 13.52 10.62
C LEU A 276 -7.36 13.82 12.08
N PRO A 277 -8.63 14.02 12.41
CA PRO A 277 -9.08 14.19 13.80
C PRO A 277 -8.93 12.87 14.60
N ALA A 278 -9.10 12.98 15.93
CA ALA A 278 -9.15 11.83 16.82
C ALA A 278 -10.37 10.94 16.54
#